data_2ad2d6eabb3fec76dd866862331294a8
#
_entry.id   2ad2d6eabb3fec76dd866862331294a8
#
_cell.length_a   1.000
_cell.length_b   1.000
_cell.length_c   1.000
_cell.angle_alpha   90.00
_cell.angle_beta   90.00
_cell.angle_gamma   90.00
#
_symmetry.space_group_name_H-M   'P 1'
#
loop_
_entity.id
_entity.type
_entity.pdbx_description
1 polymer ?
#
loop_
_entity_poly.entity_id
_entity_poly.type
_entity_poly.pdbx_seq_one_letter_code
_entity_poly.pdbx_strand_id
1 'polypeptide(L)'
;KAEMIKKIADMINEKKIEGISYINDESDRNGLRIIIILKHDAVASVVLNTLFKNTPLQTSFAVNNIALVNGRPQMLPMRDLVKHFVDHRHDVVVRRARFDLKKAEERLHIVQGLLIAQDNIDEIVHIIRSSQTPDAAKQTMIERFNLSDIQASAIIEMRLRALTGLEYGKLIAERDELTKQIAYLKEVLENVGMQMQIIKDELLEIKEKYGDERRSEIVYSSEEFNPEDFYADDDMVITISHMGYIKRTPLAEYRTQNRGGVGAKGSATRDEDFIEHIYVASMHNTMLFFTEKGRCFWLKVYEIPEGARSSKGRAIQNVIQIEPDDKVRAYINVKRLNDEEYVNNNFIIMCTKDGTIKKTKLEAYSRPRQNGVNAIVIREGDQLIEAKLTSGQAEVMIAARDGKAIRFNESTVRPIGRVGAGVRGISIEESDEVVGMICVEPDSKQDVLVLSENGYGKRTDLDEYRITNRGGKGVKTINVTEKTGKLISIQAVTDDNDLMI
;
A
#
# COMPACT_ATOMS: atom_id res chain seq x y z
N LYS A 1 -21.50 -7.45 -15.21
CA LYS A 1 -21.70 -6.02 -15.51
C LYS A 1 -23.02 -5.52 -14.92
N ALA A 2 -24.18 -6.01 -15.35
CA ALA A 2 -25.49 -5.52 -14.89
C ALA A 2 -25.66 -5.60 -13.36
N GLU A 3 -25.24 -6.68 -12.74
CA GLU A 3 -25.29 -6.86 -11.30
C GLU A 3 -24.39 -5.86 -10.53
N MET A 4 -23.21 -5.56 -11.06
CA MET A 4 -22.33 -4.53 -10.49
C MET A 4 -22.97 -3.14 -10.55
N ILE A 5 -23.54 -2.77 -11.71
CA ILE A 5 -24.23 -1.48 -11.88
C ILE A 5 -25.41 -1.37 -10.90
N LYS A 6 -26.22 -2.44 -10.78
CA LYS A 6 -27.33 -2.50 -9.83
C LYS A 6 -26.83 -2.30 -8.40
N LYS A 7 -25.78 -3.01 -8.00
CA LYS A 7 -25.21 -2.88 -6.65
C LYS A 7 -24.73 -1.46 -6.37
N ILE A 8 -24.06 -0.81 -7.34
CA ILE A 8 -23.64 0.59 -7.19
C ILE A 8 -24.86 1.51 -7.00
N ALA A 9 -25.91 1.33 -7.82
CA ALA A 9 -27.15 2.12 -7.72
C ALA A 9 -27.83 1.92 -6.37
N ASP A 10 -27.92 0.69 -5.87
CA ASP A 10 -28.48 0.38 -4.56
C ASP A 10 -27.69 1.09 -3.44
N MET A 11 -26.37 1.09 -3.50
CA MET A 11 -25.51 1.75 -2.51
C MET A 11 -25.60 3.29 -2.56
N ILE A 12 -25.85 3.89 -3.73
CA ILE A 12 -26.13 5.32 -3.85
C ILE A 12 -27.45 5.65 -3.17
N ASN A 13 -28.50 4.86 -3.44
CA ASN A 13 -29.83 5.04 -2.84
C ASN A 13 -29.80 4.89 -1.31
N GLU A 14 -28.97 3.98 -0.80
CA GLU A 14 -28.73 3.76 0.63
C GLU A 14 -27.80 4.81 1.28
N LYS A 15 -27.31 5.81 0.49
CA LYS A 15 -26.35 6.83 0.92
C LYS A 15 -25.02 6.27 1.47
N LYS A 16 -24.63 5.09 1.03
CA LYS A 16 -23.33 4.47 1.35
C LYS A 16 -22.21 4.98 0.46
N ILE A 17 -22.55 5.46 -0.73
CA ILE A 17 -21.64 6.12 -1.67
C ILE A 17 -22.24 7.46 -2.01
N GLU A 18 -21.52 8.52 -1.69
CA GLU A 18 -21.88 9.89 -2.02
C GLU A 18 -21.04 10.40 -3.21
N GLY A 19 -21.41 11.53 -3.79
CA GLY A 19 -20.63 12.15 -4.86
C GLY A 19 -20.92 11.64 -6.27
N ILE A 20 -21.79 10.65 -6.47
CA ILE A 20 -22.20 10.16 -7.80
C ILE A 20 -23.52 10.84 -8.19
N SER A 21 -23.57 11.37 -9.42
CA SER A 21 -24.77 11.97 -9.99
C SER A 21 -25.62 10.92 -10.70
N TYR A 22 -25.05 10.18 -11.65
CA TYR A 22 -25.70 9.04 -12.30
C TYR A 22 -24.69 8.08 -12.91
N ILE A 23 -25.18 6.88 -13.29
CA ILE A 23 -24.38 5.82 -13.94
C ILE A 23 -25.02 5.50 -15.29
N ASN A 24 -24.21 5.42 -16.32
CA ASN A 24 -24.63 5.01 -17.66
C ASN A 24 -23.83 3.81 -18.16
N ASP A 25 -24.51 2.87 -18.81
CA ASP A 25 -23.90 1.72 -19.47
C ASP A 25 -23.86 1.98 -20.98
N GLU A 26 -22.68 2.30 -21.47
CA GLU A 26 -22.41 2.56 -22.89
C GLU A 26 -21.67 1.39 -23.56
N SER A 27 -21.78 0.19 -22.98
CA SER A 27 -21.12 -0.99 -23.54
C SER A 27 -21.73 -1.38 -24.90
N ASP A 28 -20.87 -1.64 -25.87
CA ASP A 28 -21.21 -2.01 -27.22
C ASP A 28 -20.41 -3.25 -27.68
N ARG A 29 -20.44 -3.53 -29.01
CA ARG A 29 -19.66 -4.62 -29.62
C ARG A 29 -18.13 -4.46 -29.48
N ASN A 30 -17.64 -3.25 -29.21
CA ASN A 30 -16.22 -2.96 -29.08
C ASN A 30 -15.70 -3.20 -27.64
N GLY A 31 -16.60 -3.32 -26.65
CA GLY A 31 -16.22 -3.64 -25.28
C GLY A 31 -17.17 -3.14 -24.21
N LEU A 32 -16.74 -3.31 -22.97
CA LEU A 32 -17.46 -2.85 -21.78
C LEU A 32 -17.09 -1.38 -21.51
N ARG A 33 -18.11 -0.52 -21.40
CA ARG A 33 -17.95 0.88 -21.05
C ARG A 33 -19.05 1.29 -20.07
N ILE A 34 -18.65 1.59 -18.82
CA ILE A 34 -19.54 2.09 -17.78
C ILE A 34 -19.05 3.49 -17.42
N ILE A 35 -19.93 4.48 -17.54
CA ILE A 35 -19.66 5.87 -17.23
C ILE A 35 -20.33 6.19 -15.90
N ILE A 36 -19.56 6.69 -14.96
CA ILE A 36 -20.00 7.17 -13.65
C ILE A 36 -19.78 8.68 -13.63
N ILE A 37 -20.87 9.44 -13.60
CA ILE A 37 -20.83 10.90 -13.56
C ILE A 37 -20.88 11.37 -12.11
N LEU A 38 -19.87 12.15 -11.74
CA LEU A 38 -19.75 12.68 -10.40
C LEU A 38 -20.52 14.00 -10.22
N LYS A 39 -20.87 14.33 -9.01
CA LYS A 39 -21.36 15.66 -8.63
C LYS A 39 -20.20 16.66 -8.68
N HIS A 40 -20.52 17.95 -8.79
CA HIS A 40 -19.53 19.02 -8.98
C HIS A 40 -18.54 19.16 -7.83
N ASP A 41 -18.95 18.83 -6.62
CA ASP A 41 -18.21 18.89 -5.36
C ASP A 41 -17.52 17.56 -4.98
N ALA A 42 -17.63 16.53 -5.80
CA ALA A 42 -17.09 15.22 -5.49
C ALA A 42 -15.64 15.06 -5.95
N VAL A 43 -14.81 14.47 -5.11
CA VAL A 43 -13.42 14.12 -5.41
C VAL A 43 -13.37 12.72 -6.03
N ALA A 44 -12.92 12.64 -7.28
CA ALA A 44 -12.97 11.42 -8.09
C ALA A 44 -12.20 10.24 -7.45
N SER A 45 -11.04 10.49 -6.85
CA SER A 45 -10.23 9.46 -6.17
C SER A 45 -10.95 8.85 -4.97
N VAL A 46 -11.61 9.66 -4.16
CA VAL A 46 -12.39 9.21 -2.99
C VAL A 46 -13.57 8.33 -3.42
N VAL A 47 -14.30 8.75 -4.45
CA VAL A 47 -15.41 7.95 -5.00
C VAL A 47 -14.89 6.63 -5.58
N LEU A 48 -13.79 6.65 -6.31
CA LEU A 48 -13.19 5.45 -6.91
C LEU A 48 -12.73 4.45 -5.82
N ASN A 49 -12.05 4.92 -4.79
CA ASN A 49 -11.61 4.09 -3.67
C ASN A 49 -12.81 3.49 -2.90
N THR A 50 -13.86 4.28 -2.71
CA THR A 50 -15.11 3.82 -2.10
C THR A 50 -15.80 2.74 -2.96
N LEU A 51 -15.77 2.88 -4.28
CA LEU A 51 -16.26 1.86 -5.21
C LEU A 51 -15.43 0.57 -5.15
N PHE A 52 -14.10 0.66 -5.13
CA PHE A 52 -13.22 -0.49 -4.97
C PHE A 52 -13.49 -1.26 -3.69
N LYS A 53 -13.66 -0.56 -2.56
CA LYS A 53 -13.88 -1.19 -1.26
C LYS A 53 -15.23 -1.89 -1.15
N ASN A 54 -16.28 -1.31 -1.73
CA ASN A 54 -17.67 -1.72 -1.44
C ASN A 54 -18.35 -2.46 -2.59
N THR A 55 -17.74 -2.52 -3.78
CA THR A 55 -18.35 -3.12 -4.97
C THR A 55 -17.45 -4.17 -5.61
N PRO A 56 -17.98 -5.04 -6.50
CA PRO A 56 -17.16 -5.98 -7.26
C PRO A 56 -16.24 -5.33 -8.32
N LEU A 57 -16.07 -4.01 -8.33
CA LEU A 57 -15.10 -3.32 -9.17
C LEU A 57 -13.67 -3.76 -8.85
N GLN A 58 -13.39 -4.01 -7.58
CA GLN A 58 -12.23 -4.74 -7.11
C GLN A 58 -12.68 -6.02 -6.43
N THR A 59 -12.05 -7.14 -6.79
CA THR A 59 -12.38 -8.45 -6.21
C THR A 59 -11.12 -9.26 -6.00
N SER A 60 -11.14 -10.11 -4.99
CA SER A 60 -10.08 -11.09 -4.76
C SER A 60 -10.41 -12.39 -5.49
N PHE A 61 -9.40 -13.00 -6.08
CA PHE A 61 -9.50 -14.33 -6.67
C PHE A 61 -8.55 -15.27 -5.93
N ALA A 62 -9.12 -16.23 -5.22
CA ALA A 62 -8.34 -17.26 -4.57
C ALA A 62 -7.84 -18.27 -5.61
N VAL A 63 -6.53 -18.39 -5.76
CA VAL A 63 -5.91 -19.35 -6.68
C VAL A 63 -6.09 -20.76 -6.11
N ASN A 64 -6.89 -21.57 -6.80
CA ASN A 64 -7.14 -22.98 -6.47
C ASN A 64 -6.89 -23.81 -7.74
N ASN A 65 -5.62 -24.04 -8.05
CA ASN A 65 -5.20 -24.77 -9.26
C ASN A 65 -5.25 -26.26 -8.99
N ILE A 66 -6.27 -26.94 -9.47
CA ILE A 66 -6.37 -28.40 -9.43
C ILE A 66 -6.06 -28.95 -10.81
N ALA A 67 -5.11 -29.88 -10.89
CA ALA A 67 -4.75 -30.59 -12.11
C ALA A 67 -4.63 -32.09 -11.83
N LEU A 68 -4.72 -32.87 -12.91
CA LEU A 68 -4.51 -34.33 -12.84
C LEU A 68 -3.01 -34.62 -12.97
N VAL A 69 -2.43 -35.16 -11.93
CA VAL A 69 -1.05 -35.67 -11.94
C VAL A 69 -1.11 -37.20 -11.84
N ASN A 70 -0.64 -37.88 -12.86
CA ASN A 70 -0.73 -39.35 -12.96
C ASN A 70 -2.16 -39.89 -12.72
N GLY A 71 -3.16 -39.20 -13.28
CA GLY A 71 -4.56 -39.58 -13.16
C GLY A 71 -5.23 -39.26 -11.83
N ARG A 72 -4.54 -38.57 -10.90
CA ARG A 72 -5.08 -38.16 -9.59
C ARG A 72 -5.17 -36.63 -9.51
N PRO A 73 -6.30 -36.10 -9.03
CA PRO A 73 -6.44 -34.66 -8.82
C PRO A 73 -5.54 -34.21 -7.66
N GLN A 74 -4.76 -33.15 -7.90
CA GLN A 74 -3.89 -32.52 -6.92
C GLN A 74 -3.99 -31.01 -7.02
N MET A 75 -3.94 -30.33 -5.88
CA MET A 75 -3.82 -28.88 -5.83
C MET A 75 -2.35 -28.52 -6.02
N LEU A 76 -2.05 -27.72 -7.05
CA LEU A 76 -0.68 -27.42 -7.44
C LEU A 76 -0.40 -25.91 -7.35
N PRO A 77 0.69 -25.50 -6.69
CA PRO A 77 1.23 -24.15 -6.84
C PRO A 77 1.72 -23.93 -8.28
N MET A 78 1.85 -22.68 -8.69
CA MET A 78 2.23 -22.31 -10.06
C MET A 78 3.52 -23.00 -10.54
N ARG A 79 4.52 -23.11 -9.67
CA ARG A 79 5.78 -23.79 -9.97
C ARG A 79 5.56 -25.25 -10.36
N ASP A 80 4.73 -25.95 -9.61
CA ASP A 80 4.51 -27.39 -9.84
C ASP A 80 3.64 -27.61 -11.07
N LEU A 81 2.70 -26.72 -11.39
CA LEU A 81 1.97 -26.74 -12.66
C LEU A 81 2.92 -26.68 -13.86
N VAL A 82 3.87 -25.74 -13.86
CA VAL A 82 4.86 -25.60 -14.93
C VAL A 82 5.76 -26.84 -14.97
N LYS A 83 6.21 -27.34 -13.82
CA LYS A 83 7.04 -28.54 -13.73
C LYS A 83 6.32 -29.75 -14.35
N HIS A 84 5.10 -30.05 -13.92
CA HIS A 84 4.35 -31.19 -14.46
C HIS A 84 4.00 -31.04 -15.94
N PHE A 85 3.81 -29.81 -16.44
CA PHE A 85 3.67 -29.56 -17.86
C PHE A 85 4.94 -29.91 -18.61
N VAL A 86 6.11 -29.50 -18.14
CA VAL A 86 7.41 -29.81 -18.76
C VAL A 86 7.68 -31.33 -18.71
N ASP A 87 7.42 -31.98 -17.58
CA ASP A 87 7.59 -33.44 -17.41
C ASP A 87 6.68 -34.18 -18.40
N HIS A 88 5.43 -33.76 -18.57
CA HIS A 88 4.53 -34.36 -19.56
C HIS A 88 5.03 -34.15 -21.00
N ARG A 89 5.46 -32.94 -21.36
CA ARG A 89 6.04 -32.65 -22.68
C ARG A 89 7.26 -33.53 -22.96
N HIS A 90 8.12 -33.71 -21.97
CA HIS A 90 9.29 -34.59 -22.07
C HIS A 90 8.87 -36.03 -22.37
N ASP A 91 7.91 -36.58 -21.63
CA ASP A 91 7.39 -37.92 -21.90
C ASP A 91 6.79 -38.05 -23.31
N VAL A 92 6.05 -37.04 -23.77
CA VAL A 92 5.47 -37.00 -25.11
C VAL A 92 6.58 -37.01 -26.20
N VAL A 93 7.62 -36.17 -26.03
CA VAL A 93 8.75 -36.14 -26.98
C VAL A 93 9.49 -37.49 -27.04
N VAL A 94 9.75 -38.12 -25.91
CA VAL A 94 10.37 -39.44 -25.84
C VAL A 94 9.49 -40.52 -26.50
N ARG A 95 8.19 -40.51 -26.23
CA ARG A 95 7.26 -41.47 -26.86
C ARG A 95 7.16 -41.26 -28.37
N ARG A 96 7.12 -40.02 -28.83
CA ARG A 96 7.13 -39.65 -30.24
C ARG A 96 8.42 -40.14 -30.91
N ALA A 97 9.58 -39.84 -30.32
CA ALA A 97 10.88 -40.28 -30.87
C ALA A 97 10.99 -41.80 -30.95
N ARG A 98 10.50 -42.55 -29.97
CA ARG A 98 10.43 -44.03 -30.02
C ARG A 98 9.52 -44.54 -31.12
N PHE A 99 8.38 -43.93 -31.33
CA PHE A 99 7.41 -44.29 -32.37
C PHE A 99 8.01 -44.01 -33.74
N ASP A 100 8.59 -42.83 -33.94
CA ASP A 100 9.21 -42.43 -35.20
C ASP A 100 10.43 -43.29 -35.53
N LEU A 101 11.26 -43.63 -34.52
CA LEU A 101 12.38 -44.55 -34.66
C LEU A 101 11.91 -45.92 -35.15
N LYS A 102 10.89 -46.49 -34.49
CA LYS A 102 10.35 -47.80 -34.90
C LYS A 102 9.84 -47.74 -36.33
N LYS A 103 9.12 -46.73 -36.74
CA LYS A 103 8.60 -46.52 -38.11
C LYS A 103 9.75 -46.39 -39.12
N ALA A 104 10.78 -45.62 -38.80
CA ALA A 104 11.93 -45.44 -39.66
C ALA A 104 12.75 -46.76 -39.80
N GLU A 105 12.92 -47.53 -38.74
CA GLU A 105 13.60 -48.86 -38.79
C GLU A 105 12.78 -49.89 -39.59
N GLU A 106 11.46 -49.94 -39.39
CA GLU A 106 10.56 -50.80 -40.17
C GLU A 106 10.64 -50.46 -41.68
N ARG A 107 10.63 -49.14 -42.02
CA ARG A 107 10.75 -48.69 -43.40
C ARG A 107 12.12 -48.97 -44.02
N LEU A 108 13.19 -48.66 -43.25
CA LEU A 108 14.56 -48.93 -43.68
C LEU A 108 14.76 -50.43 -43.97
N HIS A 109 14.20 -51.31 -43.14
CA HIS A 109 14.26 -52.76 -43.35
C HIS A 109 13.66 -53.19 -44.69
N ILE A 110 12.50 -52.61 -45.05
CA ILE A 110 11.86 -52.87 -46.36
C ILE A 110 12.70 -52.32 -47.50
N VAL A 111 13.19 -51.08 -47.39
CA VAL A 111 14.02 -50.43 -48.42
C VAL A 111 15.31 -51.22 -48.66
N GLN A 112 15.95 -51.75 -47.63
CA GLN A 112 17.14 -52.61 -47.74
C GLN A 112 16.81 -53.90 -48.53
N GLY A 113 15.68 -54.53 -48.23
CA GLY A 113 15.21 -55.70 -49.00
C GLY A 113 14.96 -55.38 -50.48
N LEU A 114 14.35 -54.21 -50.78
CA LEU A 114 14.10 -53.78 -52.17
C LEU A 114 15.40 -53.44 -52.91
N LEU A 115 16.42 -52.93 -52.23
CA LEU A 115 17.75 -52.68 -52.80
C LEU A 115 18.49 -54.05 -53.16
N ILE A 116 18.43 -55.02 -52.23
CA ILE A 116 18.95 -56.39 -52.51
C ILE A 116 18.22 -56.97 -53.72
N ALA A 117 16.91 -56.73 -53.84
CA ALA A 117 16.17 -57.23 -54.99
C ALA A 117 16.54 -56.52 -56.30
N GLN A 118 16.85 -55.23 -56.27
CA GLN A 118 17.32 -54.48 -57.43
C GLN A 118 18.74 -54.93 -57.87
N ASP A 119 19.62 -55.19 -56.95
CA ASP A 119 20.98 -55.67 -57.23
C ASP A 119 20.99 -57.04 -57.81
N ASN A 120 19.94 -57.87 -57.59
CA ASN A 120 19.81 -59.25 -58.07
C ASN A 120 18.56 -59.46 -58.90
N ILE A 121 18.15 -58.45 -59.69
CA ILE A 121 16.80 -58.39 -60.34
C ILE A 121 16.59 -59.57 -61.27
N ASP A 122 17.55 -59.97 -62.04
CA ASP A 122 17.44 -61.11 -63.03
C ASP A 122 17.11 -62.43 -62.34
N GLU A 123 17.80 -62.68 -61.23
CA GLU A 123 17.62 -63.90 -60.43
C GLU A 123 16.26 -63.87 -59.70
N ILE A 124 15.85 -62.77 -59.20
CA ILE A 124 14.52 -62.60 -58.54
C ILE A 124 13.42 -62.80 -59.54
N VAL A 125 13.48 -62.16 -60.70
CA VAL A 125 12.50 -62.37 -61.79
C VAL A 125 12.41 -63.83 -62.21
N HIS A 126 13.59 -64.56 -62.30
CA HIS A 126 13.62 -65.95 -62.57
C HIS A 126 12.92 -66.81 -61.50
N ILE A 127 13.19 -66.54 -60.20
CA ILE A 127 12.51 -67.20 -59.08
C ILE A 127 11.02 -66.99 -59.09
N ILE A 128 10.56 -65.80 -59.32
CA ILE A 128 9.12 -65.46 -59.34
C ILE A 128 8.43 -66.19 -60.50
N ARG A 129 9.06 -66.27 -61.70
CA ARG A 129 8.52 -66.94 -62.87
C ARG A 129 8.57 -68.46 -62.76
N SER A 130 9.54 -69.07 -62.12
CA SER A 130 9.64 -70.49 -61.96
C SER A 130 8.84 -71.09 -60.81
N SER A 131 8.33 -70.25 -59.89
CA SER A 131 7.53 -70.67 -58.75
C SER A 131 6.08 -70.82 -59.13
N GLN A 132 5.40 -71.86 -58.61
CA GLN A 132 4.01 -72.12 -58.85
C GLN A 132 3.06 -71.27 -58.05
N THR A 133 3.49 -70.78 -56.92
CA THR A 133 2.71 -69.93 -56.00
C THR A 133 3.52 -68.73 -55.46
N PRO A 134 2.93 -67.63 -55.13
CA PRO A 134 3.64 -66.49 -54.48
C PRO A 134 4.36 -66.88 -53.21
N ASP A 135 3.80 -67.76 -52.38
CA ASP A 135 4.39 -68.24 -51.14
C ASP A 135 5.66 -69.09 -51.38
N ALA A 136 5.64 -69.92 -52.44
CA ALA A 136 6.87 -70.67 -52.83
C ALA A 136 7.98 -69.76 -53.32
N ALA A 137 7.61 -68.71 -54.11
CA ALA A 137 8.63 -67.73 -54.55
C ALA A 137 9.20 -66.96 -53.36
N LYS A 138 8.37 -66.60 -52.39
CA LYS A 138 8.76 -65.92 -51.17
C LYS A 138 9.74 -66.76 -50.35
N GLN A 139 9.39 -68.00 -50.13
CA GLN A 139 10.28 -68.91 -49.37
C GLN A 139 11.69 -69.10 -50.04
N THR A 140 11.71 -69.26 -51.35
CA THR A 140 12.91 -69.34 -52.09
C THR A 140 13.77 -68.08 -52.02
N MET A 141 13.19 -66.91 -52.07
CA MET A 141 13.90 -65.66 -51.92
C MET A 141 14.44 -65.45 -50.49
N ILE A 142 13.70 -65.87 -49.46
CA ILE A 142 14.15 -65.83 -48.07
C ILE A 142 15.41 -66.67 -47.91
N GLU A 143 15.35 -67.90 -48.37
CA GLU A 143 16.49 -68.84 -48.25
C GLU A 143 17.72 -68.40 -49.09
N ARG A 144 17.49 -67.85 -50.29
CA ARG A 144 18.59 -67.50 -51.23
C ARG A 144 19.33 -66.21 -50.88
N PHE A 145 18.53 -65.15 -50.48
CA PHE A 145 19.09 -63.82 -50.21
C PHE A 145 19.08 -63.44 -48.74
N ASN A 146 18.75 -64.40 -47.85
CA ASN A 146 18.66 -64.17 -46.41
C ASN A 146 17.75 -63.01 -46.08
N LEU A 147 16.62 -62.92 -46.74
CA LEU A 147 15.58 -61.84 -46.53
C LEU A 147 14.63 -62.22 -45.41
N SER A 148 14.07 -61.21 -44.77
CA SER A 148 12.96 -61.48 -43.88
C SER A 148 11.65 -61.70 -44.62
N ASP A 149 10.68 -62.28 -43.94
CA ASP A 149 9.33 -62.49 -44.49
C ASP A 149 8.68 -61.19 -45.00
N ILE A 150 8.84 -60.09 -44.28
CA ILE A 150 8.35 -58.76 -44.64
C ILE A 150 9.06 -58.23 -45.90
N GLN A 151 10.37 -58.38 -46.00
CA GLN A 151 11.14 -57.97 -47.17
C GLN A 151 10.74 -58.79 -48.43
N ALA A 152 10.64 -60.10 -48.32
CA ALA A 152 10.22 -60.95 -49.41
C ALA A 152 8.80 -60.67 -49.89
N SER A 153 7.87 -60.38 -48.95
CA SER A 153 6.53 -59.95 -49.30
C SER A 153 6.52 -58.60 -50.04
N ALA A 154 7.30 -57.63 -49.60
CA ALA A 154 7.42 -56.34 -50.26
C ALA A 154 8.00 -56.45 -51.69
N ILE A 155 8.91 -57.39 -51.90
CA ILE A 155 9.52 -57.66 -53.23
C ILE A 155 8.48 -58.28 -54.16
N ILE A 156 7.66 -59.24 -53.73
CA ILE A 156 6.60 -59.84 -54.54
C ILE A 156 5.53 -58.79 -54.92
N GLU A 157 5.19 -57.91 -54.05
CA GLU A 157 4.23 -56.83 -54.29
C GLU A 157 4.80 -55.67 -55.13
N MET A 158 6.10 -55.69 -55.45
CA MET A 158 6.79 -54.64 -56.17
C MET A 158 6.25 -54.47 -57.59
N ARG A 159 5.91 -53.24 -57.95
CA ARG A 159 5.46 -52.94 -59.32
C ARG A 159 6.58 -52.90 -60.32
N LEU A 160 6.38 -53.34 -61.55
CA LEU A 160 7.38 -53.39 -62.63
C LEU A 160 8.08 -52.02 -62.86
N ARG A 161 7.37 -50.92 -62.69
CA ARG A 161 8.00 -49.59 -62.82
C ARG A 161 9.06 -49.30 -61.81
N ALA A 162 9.06 -49.97 -60.66
CA ALA A 162 10.06 -49.80 -59.60
C ALA A 162 11.43 -50.40 -59.99
N LEU A 163 11.50 -51.15 -61.09
CA LEU A 163 12.73 -51.74 -61.64
C LEU A 163 13.54 -50.77 -62.51
N THR A 164 13.11 -49.54 -62.69
CA THR A 164 13.81 -48.53 -63.49
C THR A 164 15.00 -47.95 -62.68
N GLY A 165 16.07 -47.58 -63.38
CA GLY A 165 17.25 -46.99 -62.72
C GLY A 165 16.97 -45.67 -61.94
N LEU A 166 15.91 -44.94 -62.37
CA LEU A 166 15.48 -43.76 -61.66
C LEU A 166 14.88 -44.07 -60.27
N GLU A 167 14.10 -45.15 -60.17
CA GLU A 167 13.52 -45.60 -58.90
C GLU A 167 14.58 -46.21 -58.00
N TYR A 168 15.61 -46.89 -58.55
CA TYR A 168 16.77 -47.36 -57.79
C TYR A 168 17.53 -46.20 -57.10
N GLY A 169 17.75 -45.09 -57.83
CA GLY A 169 18.36 -43.90 -57.25
C GLY A 169 17.55 -43.30 -56.09
N LYS A 170 16.19 -43.33 -56.18
CA LYS A 170 15.31 -42.87 -55.09
C LYS A 170 15.36 -43.78 -53.87
N LEU A 171 15.46 -45.11 -54.05
CA LEU A 171 15.61 -46.06 -52.93
C LEU A 171 16.90 -45.85 -52.18
N ILE A 172 18.02 -45.56 -52.88
CA ILE A 172 19.31 -45.22 -52.24
C ILE A 172 19.17 -43.93 -51.43
N ALA A 173 18.60 -42.89 -52.01
CA ALA A 173 18.38 -41.62 -51.33
C ALA A 173 17.51 -41.79 -50.08
N GLU A 174 16.40 -42.55 -50.19
CA GLU A 174 15.50 -42.86 -49.08
C GLU A 174 16.23 -43.66 -47.98
N ARG A 175 17.06 -44.66 -48.33
CA ARG A 175 17.89 -45.40 -47.36
C ARG A 175 18.80 -44.44 -46.57
N ASP A 176 19.50 -43.56 -47.29
CA ASP A 176 20.47 -42.65 -46.69
C ASP A 176 19.77 -41.62 -45.77
N GLU A 177 18.61 -41.13 -46.15
CA GLU A 177 17.79 -40.27 -45.35
C GLU A 177 17.28 -40.97 -44.07
N LEU A 178 16.72 -42.17 -44.21
CA LEU A 178 16.23 -42.96 -43.08
C LEU A 178 17.39 -43.33 -42.14
N THR A 179 18.56 -43.61 -42.67
CA THR A 179 19.74 -43.92 -41.83
C THR A 179 20.15 -42.70 -40.98
N LYS A 180 20.16 -41.50 -41.55
CA LYS A 180 20.42 -40.28 -40.83
C LYS A 180 19.33 -40.00 -39.79
N GLN A 181 18.06 -40.16 -40.15
CA GLN A 181 16.94 -39.99 -39.25
C GLN A 181 17.00 -40.96 -38.06
N ILE A 182 17.30 -42.25 -38.30
CA ILE A 182 17.46 -43.26 -37.25
C ILE A 182 18.60 -42.87 -36.29
N ALA A 183 19.75 -42.45 -36.83
CA ALA A 183 20.88 -42.01 -36.02
C ALA A 183 20.49 -40.81 -35.12
N TYR A 184 19.84 -39.80 -35.69
CA TYR A 184 19.33 -38.65 -34.96
C TYR A 184 18.31 -39.04 -33.87
N LEU A 185 17.34 -39.89 -34.18
CA LEU A 185 16.32 -40.31 -33.21
C LEU A 185 16.93 -41.12 -32.06
N LYS A 186 17.96 -41.96 -32.32
CA LYS A 186 18.70 -42.67 -31.30
C LYS A 186 19.44 -41.70 -30.38
N GLU A 187 20.11 -40.69 -30.94
CA GLU A 187 20.78 -39.65 -30.16
C GLU A 187 19.80 -38.86 -29.30
N VAL A 188 18.63 -38.49 -29.85
CA VAL A 188 17.56 -37.84 -29.09
C VAL A 188 17.09 -38.68 -27.91
N LEU A 189 16.96 -40.01 -28.09
CA LEU A 189 16.51 -40.89 -27.00
C LEU A 189 17.55 -41.07 -25.90
N GLU A 190 18.85 -40.96 -26.22
CA GLU A 190 19.94 -41.08 -25.26
C GLU A 190 20.29 -39.75 -24.56
N ASN A 191 19.97 -38.60 -25.17
CA ASN A 191 20.40 -37.29 -24.71
C ASN A 191 19.23 -36.44 -24.22
N VAL A 192 19.09 -36.33 -22.87
CA VAL A 192 18.07 -35.49 -22.22
C VAL A 192 18.20 -34.02 -22.62
N GLY A 193 19.40 -33.50 -22.83
CA GLY A 193 19.62 -32.12 -23.27
C GLY A 193 18.97 -31.82 -24.62
N MET A 194 19.12 -32.77 -25.60
CA MET A 194 18.42 -32.64 -26.88
C MET A 194 16.90 -32.71 -26.75
N GLN A 195 16.39 -33.58 -25.91
CA GLN A 195 14.96 -33.67 -25.63
C GLN A 195 14.41 -32.35 -25.10
N MET A 196 15.11 -31.70 -24.16
CA MET A 196 14.74 -30.42 -23.62
C MET A 196 14.88 -29.28 -24.65
N GLN A 197 15.88 -29.35 -25.53
CA GLN A 197 16.02 -28.37 -26.62
C GLN A 197 14.85 -28.45 -27.61
N ILE A 198 14.42 -29.65 -27.98
CA ILE A 198 13.24 -29.85 -28.83
C ILE A 198 11.99 -29.23 -28.20
N ILE A 199 11.77 -29.47 -26.91
CA ILE A 199 10.64 -28.86 -26.19
C ILE A 199 10.69 -27.32 -26.20
N LYS A 200 11.89 -26.76 -25.98
CA LYS A 200 12.11 -25.31 -26.01
C LYS A 200 11.83 -24.74 -27.40
N ASP A 201 12.34 -25.36 -28.45
CA ASP A 201 12.17 -24.86 -29.81
C ASP A 201 10.70 -24.92 -30.25
N GLU A 202 9.99 -26.00 -29.95
CA GLU A 202 8.54 -26.11 -30.21
C GLU A 202 7.73 -25.05 -29.45
N LEU A 203 8.08 -24.76 -28.19
CA LEU A 203 7.41 -23.74 -27.40
C LEU A 203 7.71 -22.32 -27.90
N LEU A 204 8.92 -22.06 -28.38
CA LEU A 204 9.29 -20.78 -29.00
C LEU A 204 8.54 -20.53 -30.31
N GLU A 205 8.36 -21.57 -31.15
CA GLU A 205 7.56 -21.48 -32.36
C GLU A 205 6.09 -21.16 -32.04
N ILE A 206 5.52 -21.84 -31.03
CA ILE A 206 4.14 -21.56 -30.58
C ILE A 206 4.03 -20.13 -30.04
N LYS A 207 5.03 -19.67 -29.28
CA LYS A 207 5.06 -18.29 -28.76
C LYS A 207 5.10 -17.26 -29.89
N GLU A 208 5.93 -17.49 -30.91
CA GLU A 208 6.04 -16.58 -32.06
C GLU A 208 4.72 -16.52 -32.86
N LYS A 209 4.06 -17.64 -33.05
CA LYS A 209 2.86 -17.77 -33.88
C LYS A 209 1.58 -17.30 -33.17
N TYR A 210 1.47 -17.49 -31.86
CA TYR A 210 0.24 -17.28 -31.09
C TYR A 210 0.42 -16.39 -29.87
N GLY A 211 1.63 -15.90 -29.58
CA GLY A 211 1.90 -15.04 -28.44
C GLY A 211 1.25 -13.68 -28.63
N ASP A 212 0.54 -13.22 -27.61
CA ASP A 212 0.02 -11.88 -27.49
C ASP A 212 0.51 -11.21 -26.20
N GLU A 213 0.42 -9.90 -26.13
CA GLU A 213 0.79 -9.17 -24.94
C GLU A 213 -0.24 -9.36 -23.83
N ARG A 214 0.23 -9.35 -22.58
CA ARG A 214 -0.63 -9.43 -21.41
C ARG A 214 -1.52 -8.19 -21.33
N ARG A 215 -2.85 -8.39 -21.28
CA ARG A 215 -3.84 -7.30 -21.21
C ARG A 215 -3.97 -6.71 -19.81
N SER A 216 -3.67 -7.50 -18.77
CA SER A 216 -3.74 -7.05 -17.37
C SER A 216 -2.34 -6.78 -16.85
N GLU A 217 -2.15 -5.61 -16.26
CA GLU A 217 -0.90 -5.24 -15.62
C GLU A 217 -0.69 -6.05 -14.32
N ILE A 218 0.56 -6.44 -14.05
CA ILE A 218 0.94 -7.03 -12.77
C ILE A 218 1.54 -5.92 -11.92
N VAL A 219 0.80 -5.51 -10.90
CA VAL A 219 1.25 -4.50 -9.95
C VAL A 219 1.60 -5.20 -8.64
N TYR A 220 2.82 -4.97 -8.16
CA TYR A 220 3.23 -5.41 -6.83
C TYR A 220 2.79 -4.32 -5.84
N SER A 221 1.52 -4.34 -5.47
CA SER A 221 0.99 -3.45 -4.46
C SER A 221 1.11 -4.11 -3.10
N SER A 222 1.93 -3.51 -2.23
CA SER A 222 1.91 -3.75 -0.79
C SER A 222 1.05 -2.71 -0.07
N GLU A 223 0.35 -1.87 -0.81
CA GLU A 223 -0.51 -0.85 -0.22
C GLU A 223 -1.73 -1.54 0.40
N GLU A 224 -1.63 -1.78 1.70
CA GLU A 224 -2.81 -1.90 2.54
C GLU A 224 -3.66 -0.67 2.31
N PHE A 225 -4.97 -0.84 2.15
CA PHE A 225 -5.92 0.25 2.03
C PHE A 225 -5.67 1.27 3.13
N ASN A 226 -5.11 2.42 2.76
CA ASN A 226 -4.96 3.51 3.70
C ASN A 226 -6.35 4.14 3.92
N PRO A 227 -6.88 4.19 5.15
CA PRO A 227 -8.13 4.86 5.42
C PRO A 227 -8.19 6.30 4.92
N GLU A 228 -7.05 6.98 4.81
CA GLU A 228 -6.93 8.35 4.28
C GLU A 228 -7.41 8.46 2.83
N ASP A 229 -7.27 7.40 2.01
CA ASP A 229 -7.68 7.39 0.60
C ASP A 229 -9.21 7.53 0.40
N PHE A 230 -9.99 7.40 1.49
CA PHE A 230 -11.45 7.56 1.49
C PHE A 230 -11.94 8.95 1.91
N TYR A 231 -11.03 9.82 2.27
CA TYR A 231 -11.33 11.18 2.69
C TYR A 231 -10.62 12.18 1.78
N ALA A 232 -11.34 13.19 1.30
CA ALA A 232 -10.72 14.33 0.64
C ALA A 232 -9.86 15.09 1.67
N ASP A 233 -8.69 15.59 1.24
CA ASP A 233 -7.79 16.33 2.13
C ASP A 233 -8.22 17.80 2.26
N ASP A 234 -9.45 18.01 2.75
CA ASP A 234 -10.05 19.32 2.96
C ASP A 234 -9.63 19.90 4.31
N ASP A 235 -9.58 21.23 4.39
CA ASP A 235 -9.34 21.94 5.63
C ASP A 235 -10.57 21.92 6.54
N MET A 236 -10.36 21.50 7.77
CA MET A 236 -11.38 21.38 8.80
C MET A 236 -11.09 22.31 9.98
N VAL A 237 -12.13 22.85 10.57
CA VAL A 237 -12.07 23.55 11.86
C VAL A 237 -12.38 22.55 12.96
N ILE A 238 -11.42 22.32 13.83
CA ILE A 238 -11.57 21.48 15.02
C ILE A 238 -11.87 22.40 16.19
N THR A 239 -13.01 22.21 16.84
CA THR A 239 -13.40 22.95 18.04
C THR A 239 -13.41 22.02 19.24
N ILE A 240 -12.82 22.49 20.34
CA ILE A 240 -12.74 21.75 21.60
C ILE A 240 -13.24 22.65 22.70
N SER A 241 -14.24 22.18 23.47
CA SER A 241 -14.77 22.91 24.59
C SER A 241 -14.01 22.64 25.88
N HIS A 242 -14.16 23.49 26.88
CA HIS A 242 -13.58 23.37 28.22
C HIS A 242 -13.95 22.04 28.92
N MET A 243 -15.19 21.57 28.70
CA MET A 243 -15.63 20.26 29.22
C MET A 243 -15.19 19.07 28.37
N GLY A 244 -14.36 19.29 27.35
CA GLY A 244 -13.77 18.23 26.52
C GLY A 244 -14.70 17.68 25.42
N TYR A 245 -15.63 18.49 24.90
CA TYR A 245 -16.39 18.14 23.70
C TYR A 245 -15.61 18.55 22.46
N ILE A 246 -15.41 17.60 21.54
CA ILE A 246 -14.66 17.78 20.30
C ILE A 246 -15.55 17.54 19.09
N LYS A 247 -15.36 18.33 18.04
CA LYS A 247 -15.91 18.10 16.70
C LYS A 247 -15.02 18.68 15.63
N ARG A 248 -15.20 18.23 14.39
CA ARG A 248 -14.69 18.88 13.19
C ARG A 248 -15.84 19.44 12.36
N THR A 249 -15.60 20.55 11.70
CA THR A 249 -16.55 21.20 10.79
C THR A 249 -15.77 21.68 9.57
N PRO A 250 -16.29 21.52 8.32
CA PRO A 250 -15.61 22.03 7.14
C PRO A 250 -15.31 23.53 7.26
N LEU A 251 -14.09 23.95 6.89
CA LEU A 251 -13.69 25.36 6.94
C LEU A 251 -14.62 26.25 6.11
N ALA A 252 -15.18 25.72 5.02
CA ALA A 252 -16.12 26.41 4.15
C ALA A 252 -17.42 26.88 4.87
N GLU A 253 -17.79 26.27 6.00
CA GLU A 253 -18.93 26.71 6.83
C GLU A 253 -18.63 27.97 7.62
N TYR A 254 -17.35 28.37 7.77
CA TYR A 254 -16.95 29.60 8.46
C TYR A 254 -16.70 30.72 7.45
N ARG A 255 -17.63 31.66 7.37
CA ARG A 255 -17.48 32.83 6.51
C ARG A 255 -16.76 33.94 7.24
N THR A 256 -15.78 34.57 6.61
CA THR A 256 -15.19 35.83 7.09
C THR A 256 -16.25 36.91 7.17
N GLN A 257 -16.32 37.59 8.30
CA GLN A 257 -17.21 38.73 8.52
C GLN A 257 -16.39 40.03 8.60
N ASN A 258 -16.93 41.11 8.04
CA ASN A 258 -16.32 42.42 8.14
C ASN A 258 -16.43 42.98 9.56
N ARG A 259 -15.53 43.89 9.91
CA ARG A 259 -15.53 44.62 11.18
C ARG A 259 -16.90 45.24 11.43
N GLY A 260 -17.51 45.02 12.63
CA GLY A 260 -18.83 45.51 12.97
C GLY A 260 -19.98 44.55 12.62
N GLY A 261 -19.72 43.35 12.10
CA GLY A 261 -20.73 42.30 11.91
C GLY A 261 -21.26 41.76 13.24
N VAL A 262 -22.42 41.08 13.17
CA VAL A 262 -23.13 40.50 14.35
C VAL A 262 -22.39 39.28 14.95
N GLY A 263 -21.33 38.81 14.30
CA GLY A 263 -20.65 37.56 14.64
C GLY A 263 -21.47 36.34 14.27
N ALA A 264 -20.83 35.17 14.31
CA ALA A 264 -21.51 33.90 14.07
C ALA A 264 -21.20 32.93 15.23
N LYS A 265 -22.25 32.24 15.70
CA LYS A 265 -22.08 31.24 16.76
C LYS A 265 -21.23 30.06 16.23
N GLY A 266 -20.04 29.89 16.79
CA GLY A 266 -19.08 28.87 16.34
C GLY A 266 -19.39 27.46 16.84
N SER A 267 -20.10 27.31 17.96
CA SER A 267 -20.54 26.02 18.51
C SER A 267 -21.73 26.25 19.46
N ALA A 268 -22.57 25.23 19.65
CA ALA A 268 -23.44 25.18 20.82
C ALA A 268 -22.68 24.54 21.97
N THR A 269 -22.73 25.14 23.12
CA THR A 269 -22.13 24.61 24.35
C THR A 269 -23.23 24.20 25.33
N ARG A 270 -22.90 23.45 26.38
CA ARG A 270 -23.74 23.24 27.54
C ARG A 270 -23.70 24.50 28.42
N ASP A 271 -24.64 24.57 29.36
CA ASP A 271 -24.57 25.60 30.41
C ASP A 271 -23.23 25.46 31.14
N GLU A 272 -22.53 26.55 31.35
CA GLU A 272 -21.19 26.63 31.96
C GLU A 272 -20.02 26.06 31.10
N ASP A 273 -20.22 25.67 29.84
CA ASP A 273 -19.19 25.25 28.91
C ASP A 273 -18.89 26.32 27.85
N PHE A 274 -17.67 26.42 27.41
CA PHE A 274 -17.22 27.36 26.37
C PHE A 274 -16.16 26.73 25.47
N ILE A 275 -15.99 27.29 24.27
CA ILE A 275 -14.93 26.84 23.36
C ILE A 275 -13.59 27.36 23.90
N GLU A 276 -12.70 26.40 24.22
CA GLU A 276 -11.37 26.70 24.74
C GLU A 276 -10.31 26.68 23.64
N HIS A 277 -10.46 25.77 22.66
CA HIS A 277 -9.50 25.62 21.58
C HIS A 277 -10.17 25.54 20.21
N ILE A 278 -9.57 26.21 19.23
CA ILE A 278 -9.92 26.14 17.82
C ILE A 278 -8.63 25.88 17.02
N TYR A 279 -8.66 24.86 16.16
CA TYR A 279 -7.57 24.53 15.26
C TYR A 279 -8.07 24.41 13.84
N VAL A 280 -7.27 24.86 12.88
CA VAL A 280 -7.46 24.54 11.46
C VAL A 280 -6.47 23.45 11.11
N ALA A 281 -6.96 22.35 10.57
CA ALA A 281 -6.15 21.20 10.20
C ALA A 281 -6.74 20.53 8.97
N SER A 282 -5.87 20.01 8.10
CA SER A 282 -6.28 19.17 6.97
C SER A 282 -6.81 17.82 7.47
N MET A 283 -7.71 17.21 6.70
CA MET A 283 -8.36 15.94 7.02
C MET A 283 -7.37 14.81 7.28
N HIS A 284 -6.22 14.81 6.59
CA HIS A 284 -5.17 13.79 6.72
C HIS A 284 -4.16 14.07 7.83
N ASN A 285 -4.25 15.23 8.49
CA ASN A 285 -3.36 15.52 9.62
C ASN A 285 -3.64 14.59 10.81
N THR A 286 -2.67 14.48 11.68
CA THR A 286 -2.79 13.75 12.95
C THR A 286 -2.79 14.71 14.11
N MET A 287 -3.82 14.64 14.95
CA MET A 287 -3.87 15.36 16.22
C MET A 287 -3.24 14.51 17.33
N LEU A 288 -2.31 15.10 18.08
CA LEU A 288 -1.77 14.53 19.31
C LEU A 288 -2.47 15.18 20.50
N PHE A 289 -2.89 14.35 21.44
CA PHE A 289 -3.60 14.74 22.66
C PHE A 289 -2.73 14.43 23.87
N PHE A 290 -2.31 15.43 24.60
CA PHE A 290 -1.48 15.28 25.79
C PHE A 290 -2.34 15.50 27.04
N THR A 291 -2.26 14.55 27.97
CA THR A 291 -3.10 14.57 29.18
C THR A 291 -2.35 15.10 30.41
N GLU A 292 -3.09 15.52 31.45
CA GLU A 292 -2.53 15.96 32.75
C GLU A 292 -1.58 14.95 33.36
N LYS A 293 -1.91 13.64 33.25
CA LYS A 293 -1.09 12.55 33.76
C LYS A 293 0.12 12.23 32.87
N GLY A 294 0.37 13.03 31.82
CA GLY A 294 1.54 12.90 30.97
C GLY A 294 1.46 11.79 29.93
N ARG A 295 0.28 11.44 29.47
CA ARG A 295 0.05 10.49 28.37
C ARG A 295 -0.17 11.23 27.05
N CYS A 296 0.12 10.55 25.94
CA CYS A 296 -0.14 11.03 24.59
C CYS A 296 -1.00 10.02 23.84
N PHE A 297 -2.06 10.52 23.18
CA PHE A 297 -2.95 9.77 22.29
C PHE A 297 -2.92 10.39 20.90
N TRP A 298 -3.32 9.61 19.89
CA TRP A 298 -3.40 10.03 18.50
C TRP A 298 -4.81 9.92 17.98
N LEU A 299 -5.18 10.82 17.10
CA LEU A 299 -6.40 10.74 16.33
C LEU A 299 -6.18 11.41 14.98
N LYS A 300 -6.56 10.75 13.91
CA LYS A 300 -6.60 11.38 12.60
C LYS A 300 -7.76 12.37 12.55
N VAL A 301 -7.59 13.48 11.82
CA VAL A 301 -8.65 14.50 11.74
C VAL A 301 -9.94 13.91 11.17
N TYR A 302 -9.86 12.98 10.19
CA TYR A 302 -11.04 12.31 9.65
C TYR A 302 -11.76 11.40 10.66
N GLU A 303 -11.09 10.96 11.75
CA GLU A 303 -11.70 10.17 12.83
C GLU A 303 -12.44 11.04 13.85
N ILE A 304 -12.15 12.35 13.89
CA ILE A 304 -12.87 13.31 14.76
C ILE A 304 -14.33 13.39 14.29
N PRO A 305 -15.32 13.28 15.19
CA PRO A 305 -16.71 13.34 14.82
C PRO A 305 -17.07 14.63 14.07
N GLU A 306 -17.68 14.48 12.89
CA GLU A 306 -18.18 15.60 12.13
C GLU A 306 -19.44 16.19 12.76
N GLY A 307 -19.55 17.49 12.75
CA GLY A 307 -20.70 18.18 13.32
C GLY A 307 -20.93 19.53 12.66
N ALA A 308 -22.21 19.87 12.47
CA ALA A 308 -22.57 21.20 12.02
C ALA A 308 -22.04 22.27 12.97
N ARG A 309 -21.81 23.48 12.45
CA ARG A 309 -21.31 24.62 13.24
C ARG A 309 -22.07 24.84 14.55
N SER A 310 -23.39 24.65 14.58
CA SER A 310 -24.23 24.80 15.78
C SER A 310 -24.30 23.57 16.68
N SER A 311 -23.64 22.45 16.36
CA SER A 311 -23.66 21.23 17.17
C SER A 311 -22.67 21.29 18.35
N LYS A 312 -22.90 20.49 19.40
CA LYS A 312 -22.05 20.41 20.61
C LYS A 312 -20.81 19.54 20.44
N GLY A 313 -20.75 18.69 19.41
CA GLY A 313 -19.70 17.67 19.28
C GLY A 313 -19.93 16.46 20.19
N ARG A 314 -18.88 15.64 20.35
CA ARG A 314 -18.86 14.45 21.22
C ARG A 314 -17.80 14.57 22.29
N ALA A 315 -18.03 13.99 23.46
CA ALA A 315 -17.05 13.94 24.53
C ALA A 315 -15.78 13.21 24.06
N ILE A 316 -14.62 13.77 24.29
CA ILE A 316 -13.32 13.26 23.86
C ILE A 316 -13.06 11.85 24.42
N GLN A 317 -13.56 11.54 25.60
CA GLN A 317 -13.50 10.21 26.23
C GLN A 317 -14.20 9.10 25.43
N ASN A 318 -15.12 9.47 24.52
CA ASN A 318 -15.77 8.52 23.61
C ASN A 318 -15.01 8.35 22.29
N VAL A 319 -13.95 9.13 22.08
CA VAL A 319 -13.17 9.15 20.83
C VAL A 319 -11.77 8.58 21.06
N ILE A 320 -11.17 8.84 22.22
CA ILE A 320 -9.86 8.28 22.64
C ILE A 320 -10.01 7.52 23.97
N GLN A 321 -9.16 6.52 24.18
CA GLN A 321 -9.20 5.69 25.40
C GLN A 321 -8.46 6.36 26.55
N ILE A 322 -9.01 7.47 27.05
CA ILE A 322 -8.49 8.22 28.19
C ILE A 322 -9.11 7.69 29.50
N GLU A 323 -8.35 7.70 30.59
CA GLU A 323 -8.87 7.34 31.90
C GLU A 323 -9.92 8.34 32.38
N PRO A 324 -10.95 7.92 33.14
CA PRO A 324 -12.03 8.81 33.56
C PRO A 324 -11.62 10.01 34.41
N ASP A 325 -10.51 9.89 35.11
CA ASP A 325 -9.92 10.89 36.01
C ASP A 325 -8.76 11.66 35.40
N ASP A 326 -8.50 11.48 34.09
CA ASP A 326 -7.50 12.22 33.35
C ASP A 326 -8.15 13.22 32.38
N LYS A 327 -7.47 14.32 32.08
CA LYS A 327 -7.94 15.37 31.17
C LYS A 327 -6.89 15.71 30.13
N VAL A 328 -7.33 16.01 28.92
CA VAL A 328 -6.43 16.53 27.88
C VAL A 328 -6.12 18.00 28.17
N ARG A 329 -4.85 18.36 28.15
CA ARG A 329 -4.34 19.71 28.42
C ARG A 329 -3.68 20.37 27.22
N ALA A 330 -3.16 19.59 26.29
CA ALA A 330 -2.52 20.15 25.10
C ALA A 330 -2.86 19.36 23.87
N TYR A 331 -2.96 20.09 22.77
CA TYR A 331 -3.31 19.56 21.46
C TYR A 331 -2.27 20.01 20.44
N ILE A 332 -1.74 19.08 19.65
CA ILE A 332 -0.74 19.38 18.63
C ILE A 332 -1.22 18.83 17.30
N ASN A 333 -1.35 19.69 16.29
CA ASN A 333 -1.59 19.29 14.91
C ASN A 333 -0.25 18.92 14.26
N VAL A 334 -0.12 17.68 13.78
CA VAL A 334 1.06 17.17 13.07
C VAL A 334 0.69 16.91 11.62
N LYS A 335 1.33 17.64 10.71
CA LYS A 335 1.04 17.59 9.28
C LYS A 335 1.51 16.31 8.61
N ARG A 336 2.67 15.77 9.01
CA ARG A 336 3.36 14.66 8.31
C ARG A 336 3.98 13.67 9.29
N LEU A 337 3.14 12.92 10.02
CA LEU A 337 3.65 11.95 11.01
C LEU A 337 4.41 10.77 10.39
N ASN A 338 4.14 10.47 9.11
CA ASN A 338 4.79 9.37 8.36
C ASN A 338 6.04 9.81 7.59
N ASP A 339 6.41 11.09 7.63
CA ASP A 339 7.59 11.64 6.97
C ASP A 339 8.79 11.56 7.93
N GLU A 340 9.75 10.71 7.59
CA GLU A 340 10.94 10.44 8.42
C GLU A 340 11.79 11.69 8.65
N GLU A 341 11.95 12.54 7.65
CA GLU A 341 12.70 13.79 7.76
C GLU A 341 11.97 14.76 8.69
N TYR A 342 10.65 14.90 8.50
CA TYR A 342 9.83 15.78 9.32
C TYR A 342 9.85 15.36 10.81
N VAL A 343 9.66 14.08 11.13
CA VAL A 343 9.61 13.63 12.53
C VAL A 343 10.96 13.64 13.24
N ASN A 344 12.07 13.53 12.48
CA ASN A 344 13.41 13.61 13.05
C ASN A 344 13.90 15.04 13.30
N ASN A 345 13.39 16.01 12.53
CA ASN A 345 13.77 17.42 12.62
C ASN A 345 12.85 18.25 13.53
N ASN A 346 11.75 17.68 14.00
CA ASN A 346 10.82 18.35 14.91
C ASN A 346 10.83 17.74 16.30
N PHE A 347 10.44 18.54 17.28
CA PHE A 347 10.45 18.18 18.70
C PHE A 347 9.12 18.56 19.34
N ILE A 348 8.79 17.86 20.40
CA ILE A 348 7.70 18.25 21.31
C ILE A 348 8.31 18.70 22.62
N ILE A 349 8.01 19.95 22.99
CA ILE A 349 8.34 20.53 24.28
C ILE A 349 7.09 20.51 25.15
N MET A 350 7.27 20.05 26.38
CA MET A 350 6.23 19.91 27.39
C MET A 350 6.61 20.65 28.64
N CYS A 351 5.61 21.28 29.29
CA CYS A 351 5.79 21.98 30.54
C CYS A 351 4.76 21.52 31.57
N THR A 352 5.22 21.34 32.82
CA THR A 352 4.37 20.98 33.96
C THR A 352 4.05 22.19 34.84
N LYS A 353 3.03 22.04 35.68
CA LYS A 353 2.57 23.03 36.64
C LYS A 353 3.70 23.50 37.60
N ASP A 354 4.57 22.59 38.05
CA ASP A 354 5.70 22.88 38.93
C ASP A 354 6.94 23.42 38.18
N GLY A 355 6.79 23.74 36.88
CA GLY A 355 7.88 24.35 36.10
C GLY A 355 8.93 23.38 35.58
N THR A 356 8.63 22.09 35.50
CA THR A 356 9.46 21.12 34.82
C THR A 356 9.26 21.23 33.33
N ILE A 357 10.34 21.25 32.56
CA ILE A 357 10.29 21.25 31.07
C ILE A 357 10.94 19.99 30.52
N LYS A 358 10.40 19.48 29.44
CA LYS A 358 10.90 18.31 28.72
C LYS A 358 10.85 18.50 27.22
N LYS A 359 11.90 18.06 26.52
CA LYS A 359 11.97 18.01 25.07
C LYS A 359 12.09 16.56 24.60
N THR A 360 11.29 16.17 23.63
CA THR A 360 11.31 14.81 23.04
C THR A 360 11.23 14.94 21.51
N LYS A 361 11.97 14.13 20.75
CA LYS A 361 11.85 14.10 19.30
C LYS A 361 10.44 13.67 18.88
N LEU A 362 9.90 14.28 17.84
CA LEU A 362 8.60 13.90 17.29
C LEU A 362 8.58 12.45 16.80
N GLU A 363 9.72 11.92 16.34
CA GLU A 363 9.89 10.51 15.94
C GLU A 363 9.43 9.54 17.04
N ALA A 364 9.64 9.86 18.31
CA ALA A 364 9.18 9.05 19.43
C ALA A 364 7.66 8.84 19.47
N TYR A 365 6.90 9.65 18.73
CA TYR A 365 5.44 9.61 18.59
C TYR A 365 4.98 9.17 17.21
N SER A 366 5.88 8.76 16.31
CA SER A 366 5.54 8.37 14.92
C SER A 366 4.75 7.06 14.81
N ARG A 367 4.69 6.27 15.89
CA ARG A 367 3.97 4.98 15.91
C ARG A 367 2.77 5.04 16.84
N PRO A 368 1.56 5.34 16.33
CA PRO A 368 0.33 5.42 17.10
C PRO A 368 -0.01 4.11 17.82
N ARG A 369 -0.59 4.24 19.03
CA ARG A 369 -1.12 3.12 19.82
C ARG A 369 -2.47 3.51 20.40
N GLN A 370 -3.46 2.64 20.29
CA GLN A 370 -4.82 2.91 20.78
C GLN A 370 -4.87 3.28 22.27
N ASN A 371 -4.08 2.59 23.07
CA ASN A 371 -4.03 2.82 24.53
C ASN A 371 -3.15 4.01 24.91
N GLY A 372 -2.70 4.83 23.95
CA GLY A 372 -1.77 5.91 24.20
C GLY A 372 -0.38 5.45 24.65
N VAL A 373 0.52 6.41 24.86
CA VAL A 373 1.88 6.17 25.38
C VAL A 373 2.21 7.19 26.45
N ASN A 374 3.17 6.87 27.31
CA ASN A 374 3.72 7.85 28.22
C ASN A 374 4.50 8.90 27.43
N ALA A 375 4.23 10.17 27.68
CA ALA A 375 4.90 11.31 27.08
C ALA A 375 5.92 11.95 28.05
N ILE A 376 5.56 12.01 29.31
CA ILE A 376 6.40 12.52 30.40
C ILE A 376 6.03 11.79 31.70
N VAL A 377 7.00 11.58 32.55
CA VAL A 377 6.73 11.10 33.94
C VAL A 377 6.40 12.32 34.82
N ILE A 378 5.15 12.37 35.25
CA ILE A 378 4.65 13.42 36.15
C ILE A 378 4.97 13.03 37.60
N ARG A 379 5.46 13.98 38.41
CA ARG A 379 5.70 13.80 39.84
C ARG A 379 4.39 13.87 40.60
N GLU A 380 4.33 13.29 41.77
CA GLU A 380 3.17 13.37 42.65
C GLU A 380 2.80 14.83 42.96
N GLY A 381 1.55 15.20 42.73
CA GLY A 381 1.03 16.57 42.88
C GLY A 381 1.27 17.52 41.72
N ASP A 382 2.09 17.14 40.73
CA ASP A 382 2.35 17.91 39.51
C ASP A 382 1.37 17.51 38.36
N GLN A 383 1.25 18.32 37.33
CA GLN A 383 0.40 18.09 36.19
C GLN A 383 1.05 18.65 34.91
N LEU A 384 0.86 17.98 33.79
CA LEU A 384 1.17 18.57 32.49
C LEU A 384 0.18 19.69 32.18
N ILE A 385 0.68 20.85 31.78
CA ILE A 385 -0.16 22.01 31.46
C ILE A 385 -0.08 22.40 29.98
N GLU A 386 1.05 22.18 29.33
CA GLU A 386 1.25 22.60 27.94
C GLU A 386 2.21 21.69 27.19
N ALA A 387 1.96 21.51 25.89
CA ALA A 387 2.86 20.87 24.94
C ALA A 387 2.84 21.62 23.60
N LYS A 388 4.01 21.86 23.02
CA LYS A 388 4.17 22.58 21.74
C LYS A 388 5.10 21.81 20.81
N LEU A 389 4.81 21.89 19.51
CA LEU A 389 5.67 21.41 18.43
C LEU A 389 6.69 22.51 18.08
N THR A 390 7.97 22.14 17.96
CA THR A 390 9.06 23.08 17.64
C THR A 390 10.04 22.48 16.64
N SER A 391 10.80 23.37 15.98
CA SER A 391 11.89 23.00 15.06
C SER A 391 13.18 22.59 15.76
N GLY A 392 13.28 22.74 17.08
CA GLY A 392 14.52 22.51 17.84
C GLY A 392 15.37 23.75 18.05
N GLN A 393 14.97 24.90 17.50
CA GLN A 393 15.68 26.18 17.58
C GLN A 393 14.83 27.30 18.20
N ALA A 394 13.62 26.99 18.64
CA ALA A 394 12.72 27.96 19.20
C ALA A 394 13.22 28.59 20.51
N GLU A 395 12.73 29.76 20.82
CA GLU A 395 12.85 30.38 22.13
C GLU A 395 11.63 29.99 22.96
N VAL A 396 11.90 29.51 24.15
CA VAL A 396 10.86 29.05 25.08
C VAL A 396 10.63 30.12 26.14
N MET A 397 9.37 30.43 26.39
CA MET A 397 8.97 31.33 27.45
C MET A 397 7.96 30.63 28.36
N ILE A 398 8.22 30.61 29.67
CA ILE A 398 7.36 30.02 30.70
C ILE A 398 6.93 31.14 31.65
N ALA A 399 5.63 31.20 31.93
CA ALA A 399 5.07 32.21 32.83
C ALA A 399 4.44 31.56 34.08
N ALA A 400 4.69 32.16 35.23
CA ALA A 400 4.17 31.76 36.53
C ALA A 400 3.05 32.68 36.99
N ARG A 401 2.14 32.17 37.82
CA ARG A 401 0.92 32.83 38.26
C ARG A 401 1.19 34.13 39.02
N ASP A 402 2.30 34.23 39.74
CA ASP A 402 2.76 35.41 40.43
C ASP A 402 3.34 36.52 39.52
N GLY A 403 3.12 36.38 38.18
CA GLY A 403 3.43 37.44 37.22
C GLY A 403 4.93 37.49 36.82
N LYS A 404 5.67 36.41 36.96
CA LYS A 404 7.07 36.27 36.50
C LYS A 404 7.09 35.41 35.25
N ALA A 405 7.97 35.70 34.31
CA ALA A 405 8.23 34.88 33.15
C ALA A 405 9.74 34.73 32.86
N ILE A 406 10.14 33.58 32.37
CA ILE A 406 11.51 33.28 31.96
C ILE A 406 11.56 33.00 30.47
N ARG A 407 12.55 33.58 29.76
CA ARG A 407 12.85 33.33 28.33
C ARG A 407 14.23 32.65 28.25
N PHE A 408 14.32 31.56 27.50
CA PHE A 408 15.56 30.85 27.24
C PHE A 408 15.50 30.10 25.88
N ASN A 409 16.67 29.80 25.32
CA ASN A 409 16.73 29.07 24.06
C ASN A 409 16.46 27.58 24.30
N GLU A 410 15.65 27.00 23.42
CA GLU A 410 15.27 25.58 23.40
C GLU A 410 16.48 24.63 23.38
N SER A 411 17.60 25.04 22.75
CA SER A 411 18.85 24.25 22.71
C SER A 411 19.41 23.90 24.09
N THR A 412 19.05 24.66 25.12
CA THR A 412 19.45 24.39 26.52
C THR A 412 18.69 23.20 27.13
N VAL A 413 17.62 22.74 26.48
CA VAL A 413 16.85 21.57 26.87
C VAL A 413 17.26 20.38 26.00
N ARG A 414 18.01 19.46 26.57
CA ARG A 414 18.44 18.24 25.84
C ARG A 414 17.26 17.35 25.55
N PRO A 415 17.12 16.83 24.29
CA PRO A 415 16.10 15.84 23.98
C PRO A 415 16.28 14.56 24.82
N ILE A 416 15.19 14.08 25.41
CA ILE A 416 15.13 12.83 26.17
C ILE A 416 13.94 11.97 25.75
N GLY A 417 14.05 10.66 25.97
CA GLY A 417 12.98 9.71 25.61
C GLY A 417 11.70 9.94 26.42
N ARG A 418 10.60 9.34 25.97
CA ARG A 418 9.24 9.52 26.51
C ARG A 418 9.11 9.26 28.02
N VAL A 419 9.85 8.31 28.55
CA VAL A 419 9.80 7.92 29.98
C VAL A 419 10.63 8.82 30.92
N GLY A 420 11.23 9.89 30.42
CA GLY A 420 11.97 10.84 31.24
C GLY A 420 11.05 11.85 31.94
N ALA A 421 11.43 12.33 33.10
CA ALA A 421 10.70 13.34 33.90
C ALA A 421 10.94 14.80 33.46
N GLY A 422 12.00 15.06 32.69
CA GLY A 422 12.37 16.43 32.30
C GLY A 422 13.39 17.08 33.24
N VAL A 423 13.56 18.38 33.05
CA VAL A 423 14.52 19.22 33.79
C VAL A 423 13.82 20.51 34.27
N ARG A 424 14.38 21.23 35.20
CA ARG A 424 13.83 22.50 35.68
C ARG A 424 13.85 23.55 34.57
N GLY A 425 12.66 24.08 34.21
CA GLY A 425 12.45 25.17 33.25
C GLY A 425 12.48 26.53 33.92
N ILE A 426 11.72 26.69 35.01
CA ILE A 426 11.62 27.88 35.82
C ILE A 426 11.69 27.50 37.32
N SER A 427 12.21 28.37 38.16
CA SER A 427 12.15 28.23 39.61
C SER A 427 11.01 29.10 40.15
N ILE A 428 9.99 28.46 40.68
CA ILE A 428 8.82 29.09 41.30
C ILE A 428 8.83 28.83 42.82
N GLU A 429 8.07 29.61 43.58
CA GLU A 429 7.85 29.40 45.00
C GLU A 429 6.79 28.29 45.22
N GLU A 430 6.78 27.65 46.42
CA GLU A 430 5.87 26.52 46.70
C GLU A 430 4.37 26.86 46.53
N SER A 431 4.01 28.14 46.68
CA SER A 431 2.63 28.62 46.50
C SER A 431 2.30 29.09 45.08
N ASP A 432 3.29 29.10 44.19
CA ASP A 432 3.15 29.56 42.80
C ASP A 432 3.03 28.38 41.83
N GLU A 433 2.49 28.62 40.65
CA GLU A 433 2.32 27.62 39.63
C GLU A 433 2.55 28.21 38.25
N VAL A 434 3.02 27.39 37.32
CA VAL A 434 3.12 27.77 35.90
C VAL A 434 1.73 27.81 35.26
N VAL A 435 1.43 28.90 34.56
CA VAL A 435 0.12 29.12 33.90
C VAL A 435 0.17 28.91 32.39
N GLY A 436 1.37 28.88 31.79
CA GLY A 436 1.48 28.63 30.36
C GLY A 436 2.92 28.66 29.87
N MET A 437 3.09 28.12 28.66
CA MET A 437 4.35 28.10 27.94
C MET A 437 4.11 28.48 26.48
N ILE A 438 4.94 29.36 25.94
CA ILE A 438 4.96 29.67 24.50
C ILE A 438 6.34 29.30 23.93
N CYS A 439 6.34 28.93 22.64
CA CYS A 439 7.52 28.70 21.86
C CYS A 439 7.50 29.62 20.66
N VAL A 440 8.55 30.41 20.47
CA VAL A 440 8.66 31.41 19.41
C VAL A 440 9.81 30.99 18.49
N GLU A 441 9.51 30.80 17.22
CA GLU A 441 10.55 30.47 16.23
C GLU A 441 11.42 31.70 15.92
N PRO A 442 12.72 31.51 15.62
CA PRO A 442 13.70 32.59 15.56
C PRO A 442 13.37 33.75 14.61
N ASP A 443 12.67 33.47 13.52
CA ASP A 443 12.35 34.45 12.48
C ASP A 443 10.92 35.02 12.58
N SER A 444 10.19 34.68 13.63
CA SER A 444 8.81 35.12 13.80
C SER A 444 8.75 36.44 14.57
N LYS A 445 8.12 37.45 13.97
CA LYS A 445 7.80 38.72 14.64
C LYS A 445 6.57 38.54 15.52
N GLN A 446 6.76 38.02 16.72
CA GLN A 446 5.66 37.78 17.65
C GLN A 446 5.90 38.56 18.94
N ASP A 447 4.81 39.12 19.46
CA ASP A 447 4.76 39.77 20.78
C ASP A 447 4.19 38.79 21.81
N VAL A 448 4.43 39.11 23.06
CA VAL A 448 3.92 38.38 24.20
C VAL A 448 2.68 39.07 24.76
N LEU A 449 1.54 38.39 24.69
CA LEU A 449 0.30 38.83 25.36
C LEU A 449 0.16 38.06 26.67
N VAL A 450 -0.04 38.78 27.76
CA VAL A 450 -0.38 38.23 29.08
C VAL A 450 -1.71 38.73 29.55
N LEU A 451 -2.46 37.84 30.20
CA LEU A 451 -3.79 38.13 30.75
C LEU A 451 -3.87 37.76 32.23
N SER A 452 -4.57 38.58 33.02
CA SER A 452 -4.76 38.35 34.46
C SER A 452 -6.21 38.07 34.82
N GLU A 453 -6.46 37.56 36.03
CA GLU A 453 -7.76 37.13 36.55
C GLU A 453 -8.83 38.22 36.45
N ASN A 454 -8.49 39.46 36.65
CA ASN A 454 -9.41 40.58 36.62
C ASN A 454 -9.54 41.25 35.24
N GLY A 455 -9.12 40.52 34.16
CA GLY A 455 -9.30 40.97 32.77
C GLY A 455 -8.28 42.01 32.28
N TYR A 456 -7.19 42.25 33.02
CA TYR A 456 -6.13 43.15 32.55
C TYR A 456 -5.18 42.37 31.64
N GLY A 457 -4.96 42.89 30.43
CA GLY A 457 -4.03 42.38 29.46
C GLY A 457 -2.92 43.36 29.14
N LYS A 458 -1.73 42.81 28.84
CA LYS A 458 -0.59 43.57 28.35
C LYS A 458 0.05 42.85 27.19
N ARG A 459 0.26 43.54 26.09
CA ARG A 459 1.09 43.09 24.95
C ARG A 459 2.45 43.76 25.08
N THR A 460 3.50 42.97 24.99
CA THR A 460 4.89 43.41 25.18
C THR A 460 5.75 42.74 24.06
N ASP A 461 6.65 43.54 23.46
CA ASP A 461 7.60 43.04 22.50
C ASP A 461 8.45 41.92 23.14
N LEU A 462 8.69 40.87 22.38
CA LEU A 462 9.50 39.73 22.86
C LEU A 462 10.92 40.16 23.28
N ASP A 463 11.49 41.18 22.64
CA ASP A 463 12.84 41.66 22.92
C ASP A 463 12.97 42.38 24.28
N GLU A 464 11.87 42.77 24.88
CA GLU A 464 11.86 43.28 26.28
C GLU A 464 12.15 42.17 27.31
N TYR A 465 12.04 40.89 26.93
CA TYR A 465 12.39 39.76 27.78
C TYR A 465 13.79 39.26 27.44
N ARG A 466 14.77 39.55 28.31
CA ARG A 466 16.12 39.05 28.11
C ARG A 466 16.19 37.53 28.08
N ILE A 467 16.98 36.98 27.15
CA ILE A 467 17.29 35.56 27.11
C ILE A 467 18.18 35.22 28.34
N THR A 468 17.80 34.20 29.08
CA THR A 468 18.52 33.74 30.30
C THR A 468 18.75 32.23 30.22
N ASN A 469 19.50 31.70 31.19
CA ASN A 469 19.59 30.26 31.37
C ASN A 469 18.27 29.72 31.96
N ARG A 470 17.81 28.54 31.51
CA ARG A 470 16.65 27.84 32.07
C ARG A 470 16.82 27.61 33.58
N GLY A 471 15.75 27.47 34.33
CA GLY A 471 15.77 27.19 35.77
C GLY A 471 15.97 28.39 36.64
N GLY A 472 16.04 29.60 36.07
CA GLY A 472 16.06 30.87 36.82
C GLY A 472 14.69 31.27 37.37
N LYS A 473 14.62 32.35 38.15
CA LYS A 473 13.37 32.90 38.73
C LYS A 473 12.53 33.73 37.73
N GLY A 474 13.11 34.03 36.54
CA GLY A 474 12.44 34.89 35.54
C GLY A 474 12.47 36.37 35.86
N VAL A 475 11.79 37.15 34.99
CA VAL A 475 11.59 38.60 35.11
C VAL A 475 10.10 38.90 35.29
N LYS A 476 9.77 40.03 35.86
CA LYS A 476 8.38 40.44 36.06
C LYS A 476 7.74 40.81 34.70
N THR A 477 6.63 40.12 34.33
CA THR A 477 5.87 40.39 33.11
C THR A 477 4.65 41.24 33.37
N ILE A 478 3.94 41.01 34.46
CA ILE A 478 2.83 41.83 34.92
C ILE A 478 2.93 42.12 36.41
N ASN A 479 2.40 43.24 36.84
CA ASN A 479 2.36 43.57 38.27
C ASN A 479 1.09 42.99 38.89
N VAL A 480 1.24 41.95 39.69
CA VAL A 480 0.10 41.32 40.42
C VAL A 480 -0.27 42.21 41.59
N THR A 481 -1.49 42.69 41.61
CA THR A 481 -2.09 43.54 42.64
C THR A 481 -3.54 43.10 42.87
N GLU A 482 -4.20 43.58 43.91
CA GLU A 482 -5.64 43.33 44.11
C GLU A 482 -6.49 43.78 42.90
N LYS A 483 -6.03 44.83 42.18
CA LYS A 483 -6.71 45.35 41.00
C LYS A 483 -6.53 44.43 39.78
N THR A 484 -5.35 43.96 39.54
CA THR A 484 -5.04 43.12 38.33
C THR A 484 -5.39 41.66 38.53
N GLY A 485 -5.31 41.15 39.74
CA GLY A 485 -5.35 39.73 40.03
C GLY A 485 -4.07 39.01 39.60
N LYS A 486 -4.05 37.72 39.72
CA LYS A 486 -2.91 36.84 39.32
C LYS A 486 -2.89 36.64 37.79
N LEU A 487 -1.73 36.25 37.26
CA LEU A 487 -1.59 35.88 35.86
C LEU A 487 -2.32 34.57 35.58
N ILE A 488 -3.07 34.49 34.49
CA ILE A 488 -3.83 33.29 34.09
C ILE A 488 -3.40 32.73 32.71
N SER A 489 -2.85 33.57 31.83
CA SER A 489 -2.49 33.13 30.47
C SER A 489 -1.34 33.93 29.90
N ILE A 490 -0.54 33.24 29.04
CA ILE A 490 0.49 33.82 28.19
C ILE A 490 0.29 33.27 26.77
N GLN A 491 0.33 34.14 25.77
CA GLN A 491 0.19 33.80 24.36
C GLN A 491 1.22 34.55 23.51
N ALA A 492 1.69 33.91 22.44
CA ALA A 492 2.42 34.58 21.37
C ALA A 492 1.44 35.12 20.35
N VAL A 493 1.53 36.40 19.99
CA VAL A 493 0.57 37.07 19.13
C VAL A 493 1.29 37.92 18.08
N THR A 494 0.63 38.11 16.93
CA THR A 494 1.06 39.03 15.85
C THR A 494 0.00 40.10 15.65
N ASP A 495 0.27 41.11 14.79
CA ASP A 495 -0.71 42.10 14.41
C ASP A 495 -1.90 41.55 13.62
N ASP A 496 -1.70 40.39 12.98
CA ASP A 496 -2.73 39.75 12.15
C ASP A 496 -3.62 38.78 12.96
N ASN A 497 -3.37 38.62 14.27
CA ASN A 497 -4.17 37.73 15.09
C ASN A 497 -5.41 38.44 15.64
N ASP A 498 -6.56 37.81 15.48
CA ASP A 498 -7.77 38.21 16.18
C ASP A 498 -7.86 37.51 17.55
N LEU A 499 -8.27 38.29 18.57
CA LEU A 499 -8.53 37.76 19.91
C LEU A 499 -9.99 37.37 20.06
N MET A 500 -10.22 36.13 20.45
CA MET A 500 -11.53 35.67 20.91
C MET A 500 -11.55 35.71 22.44
N ILE A 501 -12.45 36.51 23.00
CA ILE A 501 -12.65 36.67 24.46
C ILE A 501 -14.00 36.07 24.84
#